data_47acaa833b645228abd13a2f52c10079
#
_entry.id   47acaa833b645228abd13a2f52c10079
#
_cell.length_a   1.000
_cell.length_b   1.000
_cell.length_c   1.000
_cell.angle_alpha   90.00
_cell.angle_beta   90.00
_cell.angle_gamma   90.00
#
_symmetry.space_group_name_H-M   'P 1'
#
loop_
_entity.id
_entity.type
_entity.pdbx_description
1 polymer ?
#
loop_
_entity_poly.entity_id
_entity_poly.type
_entity_poly.pdbx_seq_one_letter_code
_entity_poly.pdbx_strand_id
1 'polypeptide(L)'
;DMGKRRPSGDGMVRKREDGRWEGRIVIGHKADGSSIFRYIYAPTQKELTAKLRQNIDACQGVDLTEESRMTLSEWLDRWLEQMALTLRPGPLKRYRGDMDRHVKPRLGQKKLTQLTAEDLRELYRFLLEQGRIAPRPGQSPGLSPATVRGIHAALHQALQAAADQGLMPNN
;
A
#
# COMPACT_ATOMS: atom_id res chain seq x y z
N ASP A 1 -44.70 6.21 -8.56
CA ASP A 1 -43.65 6.20 -7.52
C ASP A 1 -42.29 6.17 -8.24
N MET A 2 -41.72 7.36 -8.49
CA MET A 2 -40.42 7.47 -9.14
C MET A 2 -39.34 7.18 -8.14
N GLY A 3 -38.75 5.98 -8.20
CA GLY A 3 -37.60 5.60 -7.36
C GLY A 3 -36.48 6.62 -7.47
N LYS A 4 -36.11 7.26 -6.33
CA LYS A 4 -34.96 8.15 -6.22
C LYS A 4 -33.73 7.48 -6.81
N ARG A 5 -33.20 8.03 -7.92
CA ARG A 5 -31.89 7.66 -8.45
C ARG A 5 -30.87 7.81 -7.33
N ARG A 6 -30.20 6.71 -6.98
CA ARG A 6 -29.08 6.71 -6.02
C ARG A 6 -27.95 7.58 -6.56
N PRO A 7 -27.26 8.35 -5.71
CA PRO A 7 -26.12 9.15 -6.14
C PRO A 7 -25.06 8.26 -6.80
N SER A 8 -24.45 8.77 -7.86
CA SER A 8 -23.32 8.14 -8.53
C SER A 8 -22.15 8.04 -7.54
N GLY A 9 -21.79 6.80 -7.14
CA GLY A 9 -20.75 6.53 -6.13
C GLY A 9 -21.18 5.54 -5.05
N ASP A 10 -22.47 5.33 -4.84
CA ASP A 10 -22.96 4.28 -3.96
C ASP A 10 -22.71 2.91 -4.58
N GLY A 11 -21.85 2.12 -3.96
CA GLY A 11 -21.50 0.79 -4.38
C GLY A 11 -22.74 -0.11 -4.51
N MET A 12 -22.75 -0.97 -5.53
CA MET A 12 -23.80 -1.98 -5.69
C MET A 12 -23.76 -2.96 -4.52
N VAL A 13 -24.88 -3.15 -3.84
CA VAL A 13 -25.04 -4.08 -2.71
C VAL A 13 -26.03 -5.16 -3.12
N ARG A 14 -25.66 -6.43 -2.95
CA ARG A 14 -26.52 -7.58 -3.17
C ARG A 14 -26.33 -8.64 -2.10
N LYS A 15 -27.38 -9.42 -1.83
CA LYS A 15 -27.29 -10.63 -1.01
C LYS A 15 -26.93 -11.81 -1.93
N ARG A 16 -25.93 -12.59 -1.52
CA ARG A 16 -25.51 -13.80 -2.24
C ARG A 16 -26.35 -15.00 -1.82
N GLU A 17 -26.31 -16.05 -2.62
CA GLU A 17 -27.00 -17.34 -2.32
C GLU A 17 -26.43 -18.00 -1.04
N ASP A 18 -25.14 -17.78 -0.74
CA ASP A 18 -24.48 -18.26 0.49
C ASP A 18 -24.87 -17.46 1.74
N GLY A 19 -25.82 -16.52 1.65
CA GLY A 19 -26.34 -15.71 2.75
C GLY A 19 -25.51 -14.48 3.10
N ARG A 20 -24.29 -14.34 2.57
CA ARG A 20 -23.45 -13.16 2.77
C ARG A 20 -23.88 -12.02 1.90
N TRP A 21 -23.56 -10.81 2.35
CA TRP A 21 -23.75 -9.59 1.58
C TRP A 21 -22.46 -9.24 0.85
N GLU A 22 -22.61 -8.88 -0.43
CA GLU A 22 -21.53 -8.45 -1.31
C GLU A 22 -21.80 -7.01 -1.76
N GLY A 23 -20.77 -6.19 -1.68
CA GLY A 23 -20.75 -4.85 -2.24
C GLY A 23 -19.55 -4.67 -3.15
N ARG A 24 -19.65 -3.77 -4.13
CA ARG A 24 -18.54 -3.37 -4.97
C ARG A 24 -18.44 -1.86 -5.05
N ILE A 25 -17.24 -1.35 -5.01
CA ILE A 25 -16.92 0.06 -5.24
C ILE A 25 -16.02 0.19 -6.45
N VAL A 26 -16.15 1.29 -7.18
CA VAL A 26 -15.19 1.66 -8.23
C VAL A 26 -13.98 2.28 -7.55
N ILE A 27 -12.83 1.70 -7.79
CA ILE A 27 -11.55 2.17 -7.23
C ILE A 27 -10.67 2.83 -8.29
N GLY A 28 -11.07 2.83 -9.56
CA GLY A 28 -10.36 3.45 -10.68
C GLY A 28 -10.88 2.98 -12.03
N HIS A 29 -10.16 3.36 -13.07
CA HIS A 29 -10.47 3.01 -14.45
C HIS A 29 -9.22 2.44 -15.14
N LYS A 30 -9.43 1.50 -16.07
CA LYS A 30 -8.39 1.00 -16.96
C LYS A 30 -8.11 2.02 -18.08
N ALA A 31 -7.02 1.81 -18.85
CA ALA A 31 -6.70 2.63 -20.00
C ALA A 31 -7.81 2.65 -21.06
N ASP A 32 -8.64 1.59 -21.17
CA ASP A 32 -9.79 1.49 -22.06
C ASP A 32 -11.06 2.18 -21.52
N GLY A 33 -10.98 2.84 -20.35
CA GLY A 33 -12.11 3.50 -19.69
C GLY A 33 -13.00 2.58 -18.86
N SER A 34 -12.77 1.27 -18.84
CA SER A 34 -13.54 0.34 -18.03
C SER A 34 -13.22 0.48 -16.54
N SER A 35 -14.25 0.34 -15.68
CA SER A 35 -14.09 0.50 -14.23
C SER A 35 -13.36 -0.68 -13.58
N ILE A 36 -12.47 -0.38 -12.65
CA ILE A 36 -11.84 -1.36 -11.75
C ILE A 36 -12.67 -1.40 -10.48
N PHE A 37 -13.11 -2.61 -10.10
CA PHE A 37 -13.95 -2.80 -8.92
C PHE A 37 -13.18 -3.46 -7.79
N ARG A 38 -13.47 -3.04 -6.56
CA ARG A 38 -13.12 -3.75 -5.33
C ARG A 38 -14.39 -4.36 -4.76
N TYR A 39 -14.35 -5.66 -4.46
CA TYR A 39 -15.45 -6.39 -3.83
C TYR A 39 -15.24 -6.48 -2.33
N ILE A 40 -16.30 -6.26 -1.57
CA ILE A 40 -16.31 -6.28 -0.11
C ILE A 40 -17.44 -7.19 0.34
N TYR A 41 -17.18 -8.00 1.35
CA TYR A 41 -18.11 -8.99 1.86
C TYR A 41 -18.37 -8.76 3.35
N ALA A 42 -19.60 -9.01 3.77
CA ALA A 42 -19.98 -8.99 5.18
C ALA A 42 -21.15 -9.95 5.46
N PRO A 43 -21.31 -10.45 6.69
CA PRO A 43 -22.43 -11.33 7.07
C PRO A 43 -23.75 -10.57 7.10
N THR A 44 -23.76 -9.26 7.36
CA THR A 44 -24.95 -8.42 7.42
C THR A 44 -24.85 -7.21 6.49
N GLN A 45 -26.00 -6.70 6.05
CA GLN A 45 -26.06 -5.49 5.21
C GLN A 45 -25.51 -4.27 5.94
N LYS A 46 -25.75 -4.16 7.26
CA LYS A 46 -25.28 -3.04 8.09
C LYS A 46 -23.75 -3.00 8.14
N GLU A 47 -23.12 -4.14 8.38
CA GLU A 47 -21.65 -4.27 8.39
C GLU A 47 -21.05 -4.01 7.01
N LEU A 48 -21.71 -4.50 5.95
CA LEU A 48 -21.27 -4.23 4.58
C LEU A 48 -21.29 -2.72 4.29
N THR A 49 -22.37 -2.03 4.66
CA THR A 49 -22.49 -0.58 4.45
C THR A 49 -21.40 0.19 5.19
N ALA A 50 -21.09 -0.19 6.44
CA ALA A 50 -20.00 0.41 7.21
C ALA A 50 -18.63 0.19 6.54
N LYS A 51 -18.35 -1.04 6.11
CA LYS A 51 -17.12 -1.39 5.38
C LYS A 51 -16.99 -0.64 4.04
N LEU A 52 -18.10 -0.51 3.30
CA LEU A 52 -18.12 0.23 2.04
C LEU A 52 -17.76 1.70 2.26
N ARG A 53 -18.34 2.36 3.26
CA ARG A 53 -18.02 3.75 3.61
C ARG A 53 -16.55 3.92 3.95
N GLN A 54 -16.00 3.07 4.82
CA GLN A 54 -14.57 3.12 5.17
C GLN A 54 -13.68 2.95 3.95
N ASN A 55 -14.02 2.04 3.04
CA ASN A 55 -13.23 1.82 1.82
C ASN A 55 -13.38 2.96 0.82
N ILE A 56 -14.55 3.56 0.68
CA ILE A 56 -14.77 4.74 -0.16
C ILE A 56 -13.92 5.91 0.36
N ASP A 57 -13.98 6.17 1.66
CA ASP A 57 -13.22 7.25 2.30
C ASP A 57 -11.70 7.03 2.14
N ALA A 58 -11.22 5.80 2.33
CA ALA A 58 -9.81 5.45 2.14
C ALA A 58 -9.34 5.55 0.69
N CYS A 59 -10.24 5.35 -0.28
CA CYS A 59 -9.93 5.42 -1.71
C CYS A 59 -10.19 6.80 -2.33
N GLN A 60 -10.68 7.78 -1.57
CA GLN A 60 -10.90 9.12 -2.07
C GLN A 60 -9.58 9.74 -2.55
N GLY A 61 -9.55 10.18 -3.82
CA GLY A 61 -8.35 10.77 -4.45
C GLY A 61 -7.37 9.77 -5.05
N VAL A 62 -7.66 8.45 -4.99
CA VAL A 62 -6.85 7.41 -5.64
C VAL A 62 -7.47 7.06 -6.98
N ASP A 63 -6.83 7.48 -8.06
CA ASP A 63 -7.16 7.01 -9.41
C ASP A 63 -6.26 5.82 -9.75
N LEU A 64 -6.83 4.60 -9.71
CA LEU A 64 -6.14 3.36 -10.05
C LEU A 64 -6.10 3.17 -11.58
N THR A 65 -5.37 4.03 -12.27
CA THR A 65 -4.99 3.83 -13.67
C THR A 65 -3.93 2.74 -13.81
N GLU A 66 -3.53 2.39 -15.03
CA GLU A 66 -2.43 1.43 -15.23
C GLU A 66 -1.12 1.89 -14.57
N GLU A 67 -0.90 3.19 -14.48
CA GLU A 67 0.24 3.78 -13.76
C GLU A 67 0.22 3.47 -12.26
N SER A 68 -0.96 3.28 -11.67
CA SER A 68 -1.11 2.91 -10.26
C SER A 68 -0.91 1.42 -9.98
N ARG A 69 -0.60 0.59 -10.98
CA ARG A 69 -0.13 -0.79 -10.81
C ARG A 69 1.36 -0.88 -10.48
N MET A 70 1.95 0.25 -10.20
CA MET A 70 3.34 0.37 -9.80
C MET A 70 3.66 -0.53 -8.62
N THR A 71 4.77 -1.26 -8.72
CA THR A 71 5.31 -2.03 -7.60
C THR A 71 6.00 -1.10 -6.60
N LEU A 72 6.18 -1.60 -5.37
CA LEU A 72 6.94 -0.86 -4.36
C LEU A 72 8.38 -0.57 -4.84
N SER A 73 9.03 -1.52 -5.52
CA SER A 73 10.37 -1.33 -6.06
C SER A 73 10.44 -0.18 -7.06
N GLU A 74 9.51 -0.12 -8.01
CA GLU A 74 9.43 0.96 -9.00
C GLU A 74 9.15 2.32 -8.34
N TRP A 75 8.27 2.35 -7.35
CA TRP A 75 8.00 3.57 -6.59
C TRP A 75 9.21 4.04 -5.78
N LEU A 76 9.90 3.14 -5.09
CA LEU A 76 11.08 3.49 -4.31
C LEU A 76 12.19 4.07 -5.18
N ASP A 77 12.39 3.54 -6.39
CA ASP A 77 13.35 4.12 -7.34
C ASP A 77 12.94 5.54 -7.74
N ARG A 78 11.68 5.76 -8.08
CA ARG A 78 11.15 7.08 -8.41
C ARG A 78 11.22 8.05 -7.23
N TRP A 79 10.87 7.59 -6.03
CA TRP A 79 10.95 8.40 -4.82
C TRP A 79 12.39 8.82 -4.50
N LEU A 80 13.36 7.92 -4.64
CA LEU A 80 14.77 8.26 -4.46
C LEU A 80 15.28 9.27 -5.49
N GLU A 81 14.82 9.21 -6.73
CA GLU A 81 15.10 10.23 -7.73
C GLU A 81 14.53 11.60 -7.32
N GLN A 82 13.31 11.64 -6.80
CA GLN A 82 12.70 12.86 -6.27
C GLN A 82 13.49 13.42 -5.07
N MET A 83 13.89 12.53 -4.16
CA MET A 83 14.68 12.91 -2.97
C MET A 83 16.09 13.41 -3.32
N ALA A 84 16.67 12.95 -4.43
CA ALA A 84 17.97 13.43 -4.90
C ALA A 84 17.99 14.93 -5.23
N LEU A 85 16.83 15.53 -5.48
CA LEU A 85 16.70 16.97 -5.73
C LEU A 85 16.88 17.81 -4.47
N THR A 86 16.65 17.24 -3.29
CA THR A 86 16.64 17.97 -2.01
C THR A 86 17.60 17.41 -0.97
N LEU A 87 17.94 16.13 -1.05
CA LEU A 87 18.85 15.47 -0.11
C LEU A 87 20.31 15.58 -0.54
N ARG A 88 21.18 15.66 0.47
CA ARG A 88 22.63 15.53 0.26
C ARG A 88 22.99 14.09 -0.16
N PRO A 89 24.12 13.87 -0.86
CA PRO A 89 24.52 12.55 -1.35
C PRO A 89 24.66 11.47 -0.27
N GLY A 90 25.13 11.82 0.92
CA GLY A 90 25.33 10.88 2.03
C GLY A 90 24.02 10.22 2.52
N PRO A 91 23.02 11.01 2.96
CA PRO A 91 21.70 10.49 3.33
C PRO A 91 21.01 9.75 2.18
N LEU A 92 21.11 10.24 0.95
CA LEU A 92 20.52 9.59 -0.21
C LEU A 92 21.12 8.20 -0.45
N LYS A 93 22.44 8.07 -0.37
CA LYS A 93 23.14 6.78 -0.49
C LYS A 93 22.70 5.79 0.58
N ARG A 94 22.50 6.26 1.82
CA ARG A 94 21.98 5.42 2.91
C ARG A 94 20.56 4.94 2.63
N TYR A 95 19.64 5.83 2.24
CA TYR A 95 18.27 5.46 1.90
C TYR A 95 18.22 4.44 0.75
N ARG A 96 18.99 4.68 -0.29
CA ARG A 96 19.08 3.74 -1.42
C ARG A 96 19.59 2.37 -0.96
N GLY A 97 20.65 2.35 -0.17
CA GLY A 97 21.22 1.10 0.36
C GLY A 97 20.23 0.34 1.24
N ASP A 98 19.50 1.03 2.12
CA ASP A 98 18.50 0.41 2.99
C ASP A 98 17.32 -0.16 2.18
N MET A 99 16.84 0.57 1.18
CA MET A 99 15.75 0.09 0.32
C MET A 99 16.19 -1.10 -0.54
N ASP A 100 17.35 -1.03 -1.17
CA ASP A 100 17.84 -2.08 -2.08
C ASP A 100 18.17 -3.37 -1.34
N ARG A 101 18.76 -3.29 -0.13
CA ARG A 101 19.19 -4.46 0.64
C ARG A 101 18.11 -5.07 1.51
N HIS A 102 17.21 -4.27 2.06
CA HIS A 102 16.30 -4.71 3.13
C HIS A 102 14.82 -4.69 2.75
N VAL A 103 14.37 -3.80 1.92
CA VAL A 103 12.96 -3.64 1.56
C VAL A 103 12.60 -4.33 0.25
N LYS A 104 13.28 -3.99 -0.82
CA LYS A 104 12.98 -4.51 -2.17
C LYS A 104 13.05 -6.04 -2.29
N PRO A 105 14.02 -6.75 -1.68
CA PRO A 105 14.07 -8.21 -1.78
C PRO A 105 12.84 -8.92 -1.26
N ARG A 106 12.13 -8.32 -0.30
CA ARG A 106 10.96 -8.93 0.34
C ARG A 106 9.63 -8.36 -0.13
N LEU A 107 9.54 -7.05 -0.33
CA LEU A 107 8.29 -6.35 -0.65
C LEU A 107 8.32 -5.65 -2.02
N GLY A 108 9.45 -5.59 -2.70
CA GLY A 108 9.63 -4.80 -3.92
C GLY A 108 8.69 -5.19 -5.06
N GLN A 109 8.34 -6.45 -5.19
CA GLN A 109 7.44 -6.96 -6.24
C GLN A 109 5.96 -6.73 -5.93
N LYS A 110 5.62 -6.38 -4.70
CA LYS A 110 4.25 -6.14 -4.29
C LYS A 110 3.78 -4.79 -4.84
N LYS A 111 2.55 -4.75 -5.35
CA LYS A 111 1.95 -3.50 -5.83
C LYS A 111 1.64 -2.59 -4.64
N LEU A 112 1.81 -1.28 -4.82
CA LEU A 112 1.51 -0.28 -3.78
C LEU A 112 0.09 -0.42 -3.25
N THR A 113 -0.87 -0.70 -4.13
CA THR A 113 -2.29 -0.86 -3.77
C THR A 113 -2.59 -2.14 -3.01
N GLN A 114 -1.68 -3.10 -3.00
CA GLN A 114 -1.79 -4.39 -2.30
C GLN A 114 -0.97 -4.44 -1.02
N LEU A 115 -0.16 -3.43 -0.77
CA LEU A 115 0.67 -3.35 0.42
C LEU A 115 -0.21 -3.12 1.66
N THR A 116 0.02 -3.92 2.70
CA THR A 116 -0.74 -3.86 3.95
C THR A 116 0.16 -3.51 5.13
N ALA A 117 -0.44 -3.04 6.23
CA ALA A 117 0.29 -2.81 7.48
C ALA A 117 0.93 -4.11 8.02
N GLU A 118 0.31 -5.26 7.79
CA GLU A 118 0.86 -6.56 8.19
C GLU A 118 2.12 -6.90 7.41
N ASP A 119 2.17 -6.63 6.11
CA ASP A 119 3.38 -6.80 5.30
C ASP A 119 4.57 -6.02 5.88
N LEU A 120 4.32 -4.81 6.36
CA LEU A 120 5.36 -3.98 6.98
C LEU A 120 5.79 -4.53 8.34
N ARG A 121 4.84 -5.01 9.17
CA ARG A 121 5.17 -5.63 10.47
C ARG A 121 6.01 -6.89 10.29
N GLU A 122 5.66 -7.73 9.33
CA GLU A 122 6.44 -8.93 9.01
C GLU A 122 7.84 -8.58 8.51
N LEU A 123 7.98 -7.56 7.67
CA LEU A 123 9.27 -7.05 7.24
C LEU A 123 10.12 -6.65 8.44
N TYR A 124 9.60 -5.82 9.33
CA TYR A 124 10.37 -5.33 10.49
C TYR A 124 10.73 -6.45 11.45
N ARG A 125 9.85 -7.40 11.68
CA ARG A 125 10.13 -8.60 12.48
C ARG A 125 11.30 -9.40 11.87
N PHE A 126 11.22 -9.66 10.58
CA PHE A 126 12.30 -10.34 9.87
C PHE A 126 13.63 -9.58 9.97
N LEU A 127 13.62 -8.26 9.78
CA LEU A 127 14.84 -7.45 9.87
C LEU A 127 15.47 -7.49 11.27
N LEU A 128 14.67 -7.50 12.32
CA LEU A 128 15.13 -7.61 13.70
C LEU A 128 15.72 -9.00 14.01
N GLU A 129 15.20 -10.04 13.41
CA GLU A 129 15.61 -11.43 13.67
C GLU A 129 16.74 -11.90 12.75
N GLN A 130 16.68 -11.57 11.46
CA GLN A 130 17.53 -12.14 10.41
C GLN A 130 17.95 -11.14 9.33
N GLY A 131 17.78 -9.84 9.55
CA GLY A 131 17.99 -8.83 8.53
C GLY A 131 19.45 -8.56 8.15
N ARG A 132 20.42 -9.04 8.93
CA ARG A 132 21.83 -8.82 8.67
C ARG A 132 22.30 -9.70 7.50
N ILE A 133 22.86 -9.06 6.49
CA ILE A 133 23.44 -9.75 5.33
C ILE A 133 24.85 -10.20 5.70
N ALA A 134 25.15 -11.50 5.58
CA ALA A 134 26.44 -12.12 5.91
C ALA A 134 26.96 -11.72 7.31
N PRO A 135 26.27 -12.10 8.40
CA PRO A 135 26.74 -11.81 9.76
C PRO A 135 28.07 -12.51 10.02
N ARG A 136 28.96 -11.85 10.73
CA ARG A 136 30.24 -12.44 11.18
C ARG A 136 30.01 -13.51 12.24
N PRO A 137 30.91 -14.48 12.41
CA PRO A 137 30.82 -15.43 13.51
C PRO A 137 30.64 -14.73 14.84
N GLY A 138 29.66 -15.17 15.66
CA GLY A 138 29.31 -14.56 16.95
C GLY A 138 28.49 -13.26 16.88
N GLN A 139 28.21 -12.76 15.69
CA GLN A 139 27.37 -11.58 15.50
C GLN A 139 25.89 -11.99 15.39
N SER A 140 24.99 -11.21 16.02
CA SER A 140 23.54 -11.43 15.87
C SER A 140 23.12 -11.39 14.40
N PRO A 141 22.25 -12.29 13.94
CA PRO A 141 21.75 -12.30 12.56
C PRO A 141 20.77 -11.15 12.27
N GLY A 142 20.22 -10.52 13.30
CA GLY A 142 19.28 -9.41 13.17
C GLY A 142 19.95 -8.05 13.05
N LEU A 143 19.25 -7.10 12.46
CA LEU A 143 19.63 -5.68 12.49
C LEU A 143 19.34 -5.09 13.87
N SER A 144 20.08 -4.03 14.25
CA SER A 144 19.78 -3.31 15.47
C SER A 144 18.41 -2.63 15.41
N PRO A 145 17.71 -2.46 16.56
CA PRO A 145 16.46 -1.69 16.59
C PRO A 145 16.59 -0.28 16.02
N ALA A 146 17.74 0.38 16.23
CA ALA A 146 18.01 1.70 15.68
C ALA A 146 18.04 1.70 14.13
N THR A 147 18.67 0.70 13.53
CA THR A 147 18.71 0.53 12.07
C THR A 147 17.32 0.28 11.52
N VAL A 148 16.55 -0.61 12.16
CA VAL A 148 15.17 -0.91 11.72
C VAL A 148 14.27 0.32 11.85
N ARG A 149 14.39 1.11 12.91
CA ARG A 149 13.67 2.38 13.03
C ARG A 149 14.01 3.36 11.91
N GLY A 150 15.28 3.42 11.51
CA GLY A 150 15.71 4.25 10.36
C GLY A 150 15.09 3.80 9.04
N ILE A 151 15.03 2.50 8.79
CA ILE A 151 14.38 1.91 7.62
C ILE A 151 12.88 2.19 7.66
N HIS A 152 12.23 2.01 8.81
CA HIS A 152 10.82 2.32 9.01
C HIS A 152 10.51 3.79 8.70
N ALA A 153 11.29 4.71 9.22
CA ALA A 153 11.08 6.14 9.00
C ALA A 153 11.19 6.51 7.51
N ALA A 154 12.21 6.00 6.81
CA ALA A 154 12.39 6.24 5.39
C ALA A 154 11.26 5.62 4.54
N LEU A 155 10.88 4.37 4.85
CA LEU A 155 9.80 3.68 4.14
C LEU A 155 8.45 4.36 4.40
N HIS A 156 8.16 4.77 5.61
CA HIS A 156 6.96 5.54 5.95
C HIS A 156 6.89 6.85 5.15
N GLN A 157 7.99 7.57 5.06
CA GLN A 157 8.08 8.81 4.26
C GLN A 157 7.82 8.53 2.77
N ALA A 158 8.39 7.47 2.22
CA ALA A 158 8.18 7.07 0.84
C ALA A 158 6.72 6.68 0.55
N LEU A 159 6.09 5.93 1.45
CA LEU A 159 4.69 5.52 1.32
C LEU A 159 3.72 6.69 1.51
N GLN A 160 4.02 7.62 2.41
CA GLN A 160 3.25 8.84 2.56
C GLN A 160 3.31 9.70 1.29
N ALA A 161 4.49 9.83 0.68
CA ALA A 161 4.64 10.52 -0.61
C ALA A 161 3.84 9.84 -1.73
N ALA A 162 3.78 8.51 -1.75
CA ALA A 162 2.95 7.77 -2.70
C ALA A 162 1.46 8.06 -2.51
N ALA A 163 1.00 8.08 -1.26
CA ALA A 163 -0.39 8.41 -0.93
C ALA A 163 -0.73 9.87 -1.32
N ASP A 164 0.17 10.81 -1.04
CA ASP A 164 0.00 12.23 -1.39
C ASP A 164 -0.07 12.45 -2.91
N GLN A 165 0.59 11.59 -3.70
CA GLN A 165 0.53 11.60 -5.17
C GLN A 165 -0.63 10.77 -5.74
N GLY A 166 -1.49 10.20 -4.90
CA GLY A 166 -2.65 9.42 -5.34
C GLY A 166 -2.34 8.01 -5.85
N LEU A 167 -1.14 7.47 -5.58
CA LEU A 167 -0.69 6.16 -6.05
C LEU A 167 -1.15 5.01 -5.15
N MET A 168 -1.55 5.31 -3.94
CA MET A 168 -2.11 4.36 -2.98
C MET A 168 -3.08 5.04 -2.02
N PRO A 169 -3.99 4.29 -1.35
CA PRO A 169 -4.87 4.85 -0.34
C PRO A 169 -4.05 5.44 0.83
N ASN A 170 -4.54 6.55 1.38
CA ASN A 170 -4.00 7.09 2.63
C ASN A 170 -4.47 6.21 3.80
N ASN A 171 -3.58 5.82 4.68
CA ASN A 171 -3.90 5.04 5.89
C ASN A 171 -4.15 5.97 7.07
#